data_bdc4d7f09180b83d485e3734cdb7e20f
#
_entry.id   bdc4d7f09180b83d485e3734cdb7e20f
#
_cell.length_a   1.000
_cell.length_b   1.000
_cell.length_c   1.000
_cell.angle_alpha   90.00
_cell.angle_beta   90.00
_cell.angle_gamma   90.00
#
_symmetry.space_group_name_H-M   'P 1'
#
loop_
_entity.id
_entity.type
_entity.pdbx_description
1 polymer ?
#
loop_
_entity_poly.entity_id
_entity_poly.type
_entity_poly.pdbx_seq_one_letter_code
_entity_poly.pdbx_strand_id
1 'polypeptide(L)'
;MKQVPVPIPLTCISCKLLEHILASNTMKQLESNNILFEFQHGFRENRFCESHVIFMIHLLTYNKDENIQTDLMIMNFAKDFDKVPHKRTVYKFKYYGMSQQAINYITSFLSNRTKTVILENTTSEKIPVTSGVPQGTALGPILFLIYINDLPQYIKNSQISLFADDSIIYRPIHTLTDCLKLQEYFEAAIQWEQDWLMAFHPDECNILRVTSKKKPGHFYYNIHGHMLQTVHSVKYLGITILSDLKWNKHHLKQTDPYHSFDEILK
;
A
#
# COMPACT_ATOMS: atom_id res chain seq x y z
N MET A 1 -0.03 21.52 14.66
CA MET A 1 0.62 20.39 15.35
C MET A 1 2.07 20.32 14.87
N LYS A 2 3.07 20.28 15.76
CA LYS A 2 4.45 19.99 15.35
C LYS A 2 4.50 18.53 14.86
N GLN A 3 4.93 18.31 13.62
CA GLN A 3 5.18 16.98 13.10
C GLN A 3 6.23 16.31 14.00
N VAL A 4 5.86 15.20 14.63
CA VAL A 4 6.82 14.37 15.35
C VAL A 4 7.74 13.75 14.33
N PRO A 5 9.07 13.97 14.40
CA PRO A 5 9.98 13.41 13.41
C PRO A 5 9.91 11.88 13.43
N VAL A 6 9.80 11.27 12.23
CA VAL A 6 9.83 9.82 12.08
C VAL A 6 11.26 9.36 12.38
N PRO A 7 11.49 8.43 13.33
CA PRO A 7 12.83 7.98 13.66
C PRO A 7 13.43 7.18 12.50
N ILE A 8 14.67 7.51 12.13
CA ILE A 8 15.42 6.78 11.10
C ILE A 8 16.22 5.67 11.79
N PRO A 9 15.96 4.39 11.49
CA PRO A 9 16.71 3.28 12.08
C PRO A 9 18.12 3.22 11.52
N LEU A 10 19.11 3.13 12.42
CA LEU A 10 20.49 2.94 12.07
C LEU A 10 20.86 1.45 12.22
N THR A 11 21.29 0.83 11.12
CA THR A 11 21.78 -0.54 11.11
C THR A 11 23.26 -0.58 10.76
N CYS A 12 23.96 -1.60 11.24
CA CYS A 12 25.37 -1.83 10.95
C CYS A 12 25.60 -2.05 9.44
N ILE A 13 26.72 -1.53 8.91
CA ILE A 13 27.04 -1.61 7.47
C ILE A 13 27.13 -3.06 7.00
N SER A 14 27.76 -3.93 7.76
CA SER A 14 27.87 -5.37 7.43
C SER A 14 26.49 -6.05 7.37
N CYS A 15 25.57 -5.67 8.29
CA CYS A 15 24.20 -6.16 8.26
C CYS A 15 23.46 -5.67 7.00
N LYS A 16 23.63 -4.40 6.62
CA LYS A 16 23.02 -3.86 5.39
C LYS A 16 23.49 -4.60 4.14
N LEU A 17 24.79 -4.91 4.05
CA LEU A 17 25.32 -5.66 2.92
C LEU A 17 24.68 -7.05 2.81
N LEU A 18 24.59 -7.79 3.93
CA LEU A 18 23.93 -9.08 3.97
C LEU A 18 22.42 -8.99 3.66
N GLU A 19 21.76 -7.97 4.18
CA GLU A 19 20.37 -7.69 3.86
C GLU A 19 20.15 -7.47 2.36
N HIS A 20 21.01 -6.73 1.68
CA HIS A 20 20.92 -6.52 0.23
C HIS A 20 21.06 -7.82 -0.56
N ILE A 21 22.00 -8.68 -0.18
CA ILE A 21 22.19 -10.00 -0.84
C ILE A 21 20.92 -10.86 -0.67
N LEU A 22 20.39 -10.92 0.55
CA LEU A 22 19.18 -11.69 0.83
C LEU A 22 17.94 -11.09 0.16
N ALA A 23 17.81 -9.78 0.18
CA ALA A 23 16.73 -9.06 -0.48
C ALA A 23 16.70 -9.35 -1.98
N SER A 24 17.85 -9.22 -2.66
CA SER A 24 17.96 -9.49 -4.10
C SER A 24 17.62 -10.95 -4.43
N ASN A 25 18.14 -11.91 -3.67
CA ASN A 25 17.85 -13.32 -3.91
C ASN A 25 16.39 -13.67 -3.62
N THR A 26 15.81 -13.12 -2.55
CA THR A 26 14.40 -13.30 -2.21
C THR A 26 13.51 -12.72 -3.31
N MET A 27 13.77 -11.48 -3.74
CA MET A 27 12.99 -10.84 -4.80
C MET A 27 13.10 -11.64 -6.12
N LYS A 28 14.30 -12.08 -6.50
CA LYS A 28 14.51 -12.93 -7.68
C LYS A 28 13.68 -14.22 -7.61
N GLN A 29 13.61 -14.86 -6.46
CA GLN A 29 12.78 -16.05 -6.26
C GLN A 29 11.29 -15.74 -6.38
N LEU A 30 10.83 -14.64 -5.78
CA LEU A 30 9.43 -14.21 -5.84
C LEU A 30 8.98 -13.91 -7.28
N GLU A 31 9.81 -13.19 -8.05
CA GLU A 31 9.53 -12.82 -9.43
C GLU A 31 9.62 -14.02 -10.38
N SER A 32 10.67 -14.83 -10.30
CA SER A 32 10.86 -15.98 -11.19
C SER A 32 9.78 -17.07 -11.03
N ASN A 33 9.14 -17.14 -9.87
CA ASN A 33 8.06 -18.09 -9.60
C ASN A 33 6.67 -17.44 -9.68
N ASN A 34 6.55 -16.18 -10.13
CA ASN A 34 5.30 -15.43 -10.23
C ASN A 34 4.49 -15.45 -8.92
N ILE A 35 5.18 -15.34 -7.77
CA ILE A 35 4.54 -15.39 -6.45
C ILE A 35 3.84 -14.07 -6.13
N LEU A 36 4.45 -12.94 -6.53
CA LEU A 36 3.89 -11.63 -6.26
C LEU A 36 2.66 -11.34 -7.12
N PHE A 37 1.65 -10.74 -6.50
CA PHE A 37 0.45 -10.32 -7.18
C PHE A 37 0.79 -9.41 -8.37
N GLU A 38 0.15 -9.65 -9.51
CA GLU A 38 0.48 -8.98 -10.76
C GLU A 38 0.34 -7.46 -10.69
N PHE A 39 -0.70 -6.95 -10.02
CA PHE A 39 -0.96 -5.53 -9.86
C PHE A 39 -0.35 -4.92 -8.59
N GLN A 40 0.63 -5.59 -7.97
CA GLN A 40 1.53 -4.98 -6.99
C GLN A 40 2.69 -4.31 -7.74
N HIS A 41 2.82 -3.01 -7.62
CA HIS A 41 3.88 -2.24 -8.30
C HIS A 41 4.98 -1.74 -7.35
N GLY A 42 4.72 -1.64 -6.06
CA GLY A 42 5.70 -1.16 -5.09
C GLY A 42 6.90 -2.08 -4.93
N PHE A 43 8.09 -1.51 -4.85
CA PHE A 43 9.36 -2.21 -4.59
C PHE A 43 9.73 -3.35 -5.56
N ARG A 44 9.19 -3.33 -6.78
CA ARG A 44 9.48 -4.32 -7.84
C ARG A 44 10.29 -3.72 -8.96
N GLU A 45 11.22 -4.51 -9.53
CA GLU A 45 11.99 -4.10 -10.71
C GLU A 45 11.06 -3.87 -11.93
N ASN A 46 11.38 -2.86 -12.72
CA ASN A 46 10.61 -2.48 -13.92
C ASN A 46 9.13 -2.14 -13.67
N ARG A 47 8.77 -1.85 -12.43
CA ARG A 47 7.45 -1.36 -12.05
C ARG A 47 7.59 0.01 -11.39
N PHE A 48 7.07 1.02 -12.05
CA PHE A 48 7.24 2.41 -11.64
C PHE A 48 5.91 2.98 -11.13
N CYS A 49 6.01 3.93 -10.22
CA CYS A 49 4.88 4.71 -9.74
C CYS A 49 4.09 5.33 -10.90
N GLU A 50 4.82 5.89 -11.86
CA GLU A 50 4.28 6.54 -13.06
C GLU A 50 3.47 5.58 -13.91
N SER A 51 4.00 4.39 -14.21
CA SER A 51 3.30 3.39 -15.02
C SER A 51 2.00 2.92 -14.36
N HIS A 52 2.02 2.77 -13.04
CA HIS A 52 0.85 2.41 -12.25
C HIS A 52 -0.23 3.49 -12.30
N VAL A 53 0.17 4.74 -12.10
CA VAL A 53 -0.73 5.90 -12.15
C VAL A 53 -1.30 6.09 -13.56
N ILE A 54 -0.48 5.99 -14.60
CA ILE A 54 -0.92 6.11 -16.00
C ILE A 54 -1.97 5.06 -16.33
N PHE A 55 -1.75 3.80 -15.92
CA PHE A 55 -2.72 2.73 -16.12
C PHE A 55 -4.05 3.04 -15.45
N MET A 56 -4.01 3.49 -14.19
CA MET A 56 -5.22 3.84 -13.44
C MET A 56 -5.95 5.02 -14.08
N ILE A 57 -5.24 6.11 -14.42
CA ILE A 57 -5.85 7.29 -15.06
C ILE A 57 -6.45 6.92 -16.43
N HIS A 58 -5.76 6.10 -17.22
CA HIS A 58 -6.29 5.62 -18.49
C HIS A 58 -7.64 4.90 -18.30
N LEU A 59 -7.71 3.99 -17.34
CA LEU A 59 -8.94 3.25 -17.05
C LEU A 59 -10.07 4.18 -16.57
N LEU A 60 -9.76 5.13 -15.67
CA LEU A 60 -10.74 6.09 -15.17
C LEU A 60 -11.26 7.01 -16.29
N THR A 61 -10.38 7.46 -17.17
CA THR A 61 -10.72 8.29 -18.34
C THR A 61 -11.61 7.52 -19.29
N TYR A 62 -11.22 6.29 -19.65
CA TYR A 62 -12.01 5.41 -20.49
C TYR A 62 -13.45 5.23 -19.96
N ASN A 63 -13.60 4.85 -18.70
CA ASN A 63 -14.92 4.68 -18.11
C ASN A 63 -15.73 6.00 -18.10
N LYS A 64 -15.06 7.11 -17.80
CA LYS A 64 -15.71 8.42 -17.79
C LYS A 64 -16.20 8.85 -19.18
N ASP A 65 -15.43 8.58 -20.23
CA ASP A 65 -15.77 8.89 -21.62
C ASP A 65 -16.97 8.04 -22.08
N GLU A 66 -17.04 6.77 -21.64
CA GLU A 66 -18.20 5.89 -21.82
C GLU A 66 -19.39 6.25 -20.92
N ASN A 67 -19.32 7.38 -20.18
CA ASN A 67 -20.33 7.82 -19.21
C ASN A 67 -20.62 6.79 -18.10
N ILE A 68 -19.61 6.00 -17.74
CA ILE A 68 -19.65 5.02 -16.65
C ILE A 68 -19.06 5.67 -15.40
N GLN A 69 -19.80 5.66 -14.29
CA GLN A 69 -19.27 6.07 -12.99
C GLN A 69 -18.30 5.02 -12.49
N THR A 70 -17.16 5.45 -11.92
CA THR A 70 -16.24 4.56 -11.21
C THR A 70 -16.07 5.05 -9.79
N ASP A 71 -16.38 4.19 -8.82
CA ASP A 71 -16.09 4.46 -7.42
C ASP A 71 -14.77 3.79 -7.07
N LEU A 72 -13.83 4.60 -6.58
CA LEU A 72 -12.53 4.17 -6.09
C LEU A 72 -12.50 4.30 -4.58
N MET A 73 -11.96 3.32 -3.97
CA MET A 73 -11.76 3.18 -2.57
C MET A 73 -10.27 3.19 -2.28
N ILE A 74 -9.80 4.28 -1.72
CA ILE A 74 -8.42 4.43 -1.31
C ILE A 74 -8.34 3.94 0.14
N MET A 75 -7.52 2.93 0.36
CA MET A 75 -7.31 2.34 1.68
C MET A 75 -5.90 2.66 2.15
N ASN A 76 -5.79 3.08 3.40
CA ASN A 76 -4.52 3.32 4.07
C ASN A 76 -4.42 2.42 5.30
N PHE A 77 -3.28 1.78 5.49
CA PHE A 77 -3.04 0.97 6.68
C PHE A 77 -2.63 1.83 7.87
N ALA A 78 -3.05 1.45 9.04
CA ALA A 78 -2.64 2.11 10.28
C ALA A 78 -1.24 1.66 10.71
N LYS A 79 -0.20 2.46 10.44
CA LYS A 79 1.22 2.16 10.79
C LYS A 79 1.74 0.87 10.12
N ASP A 80 1.69 0.83 8.83
CA ASP A 80 1.95 -0.30 7.94
C ASP A 80 3.16 -1.13 8.32
N PHE A 81 4.35 -0.53 8.24
CA PHE A 81 5.60 -1.20 8.55
C PHE A 81 5.77 -1.55 10.04
N ASP A 82 5.18 -0.75 10.94
CA ASP A 82 5.37 -0.92 12.40
C ASP A 82 4.50 -2.04 13.00
N LYS A 83 3.42 -2.44 12.31
CA LYS A 83 2.46 -3.42 12.84
C LYS A 83 2.60 -4.82 12.26
N VAL A 84 3.41 -5.05 11.25
CA VAL A 84 3.57 -6.38 10.62
C VAL A 84 3.94 -7.44 11.67
N PRO A 85 3.11 -8.46 11.93
CA PRO A 85 3.37 -9.47 12.96
C PRO A 85 4.49 -10.43 12.55
N HIS A 86 5.58 -10.49 13.33
CA HIS A 86 6.77 -11.28 13.00
C HIS A 86 6.49 -12.76 12.72
N LYS A 87 5.70 -13.42 13.59
CA LYS A 87 5.38 -14.85 13.45
C LYS A 87 4.60 -15.14 12.16
N ARG A 88 3.68 -14.26 11.78
CA ARG A 88 2.88 -14.41 10.56
C ARG A 88 3.71 -14.12 9.31
N THR A 89 4.64 -13.17 9.38
CA THR A 89 5.60 -12.92 8.31
C THR A 89 6.44 -14.16 8.03
N VAL A 90 7.01 -14.76 9.06
CA VAL A 90 7.78 -16.01 8.93
C VAL A 90 6.91 -17.15 8.38
N TYR A 91 5.64 -17.23 8.79
CA TYR A 91 4.70 -18.20 8.24
C TYR A 91 4.51 -18.00 6.72
N LYS A 92 4.28 -16.76 6.25
CA LYS A 92 4.15 -16.46 4.82
C LYS A 92 5.41 -16.77 4.03
N PHE A 93 6.59 -16.51 4.60
CA PHE A 93 7.87 -16.92 4.00
C PHE A 93 7.94 -18.43 3.74
N LYS A 94 7.50 -19.24 4.71
CA LYS A 94 7.41 -20.70 4.55
C LYS A 94 6.39 -21.07 3.49
N TYR A 95 5.21 -20.46 3.53
CA TYR A 95 4.13 -20.71 2.60
C TYR A 95 4.51 -20.46 1.14
N TYR A 96 5.29 -19.39 0.89
CA TYR A 96 5.81 -19.05 -0.44
C TYR A 96 7.08 -19.84 -0.83
N GLY A 97 7.46 -20.87 -0.09
CA GLY A 97 8.52 -21.78 -0.45
C GLY A 97 9.94 -21.18 -0.37
N MET A 98 10.14 -20.20 0.52
CA MET A 98 11.48 -19.66 0.75
C MET A 98 12.39 -20.69 1.38
N SER A 99 13.71 -20.63 1.08
CA SER A 99 14.70 -21.58 1.61
C SER A 99 14.75 -21.54 3.14
N GLN A 100 15.08 -22.68 3.76
CA GLN A 100 15.19 -22.76 5.22
C GLN A 100 16.24 -21.80 5.78
N GLN A 101 17.32 -21.54 5.03
CA GLN A 101 18.36 -20.57 5.41
C GLN A 101 17.78 -19.12 5.45
N ALA A 102 16.99 -18.75 4.43
CA ALA A 102 16.31 -17.45 4.41
C ALA A 102 15.31 -17.31 5.57
N ILE A 103 14.53 -18.37 5.84
CA ILE A 103 13.57 -18.40 6.95
C ILE A 103 14.29 -18.23 8.29
N ASN A 104 15.39 -18.95 8.52
CA ASN A 104 16.18 -18.86 9.75
C ASN A 104 16.76 -17.46 9.93
N TYR A 105 17.28 -16.87 8.86
CA TYR A 105 17.79 -15.50 8.91
C TYR A 105 16.70 -14.50 9.25
N ILE A 106 15.55 -14.52 8.54
CA ILE A 106 14.45 -13.60 8.79
C ILE A 106 13.90 -13.77 10.21
N THR A 107 13.82 -15.01 10.71
CA THR A 107 13.41 -15.28 12.09
C THR A 107 14.37 -14.62 13.08
N SER A 108 15.68 -14.77 12.88
CA SER A 108 16.71 -14.13 13.71
C SER A 108 16.68 -12.60 13.57
N PHE A 109 16.55 -12.11 12.34
CA PHE A 109 16.49 -10.68 12.02
C PHE A 109 15.32 -9.96 12.72
N LEU A 110 14.17 -10.60 12.84
CA LEU A 110 12.99 -10.04 13.48
C LEU A 110 12.94 -10.28 15.01
N SER A 111 13.73 -11.25 15.51
CA SER A 111 13.66 -11.66 16.93
C SER A 111 14.60 -10.84 17.81
N ASN A 112 14.25 -10.74 19.10
CA ASN A 112 15.09 -10.15 20.16
C ASN A 112 15.60 -8.73 19.86
N ARG A 113 14.84 -7.98 19.09
CA ARG A 113 15.18 -6.58 18.77
C ARG A 113 14.73 -5.64 19.89
N THR A 114 15.54 -4.61 20.08
CA THR A 114 15.18 -3.47 20.94
C THR A 114 15.37 -2.20 20.14
N LYS A 115 14.59 -1.16 20.44
CA LYS A 115 14.76 0.18 19.90
C LYS A 115 14.98 1.19 21.01
N THR A 116 15.83 2.17 20.73
CA THR A 116 16.01 3.39 21.52
C THR A 116 15.89 4.58 20.61
N VAL A 117 15.41 5.69 21.11
CA VAL A 117 15.39 6.98 20.39
C VAL A 117 16.47 7.86 20.99
N ILE A 118 17.27 8.48 20.12
CA ILE A 118 18.27 9.47 20.50
C ILE A 118 17.81 10.81 19.95
N LEU A 119 17.63 11.78 20.83
CA LEU A 119 17.27 13.15 20.48
C LEU A 119 18.16 14.11 21.29
N GLU A 120 18.86 15.01 20.61
CA GLU A 120 19.69 16.05 21.23
C GLU A 120 20.60 15.51 22.36
N ASN A 121 21.33 14.40 22.09
CA ASN A 121 22.21 13.69 23.02
C ASN A 121 21.49 13.00 24.22
N THR A 122 20.16 12.96 24.23
CA THR A 122 19.39 12.21 25.23
C THR A 122 18.93 10.88 24.62
N THR A 123 19.13 9.78 25.34
CA THR A 123 18.76 8.43 24.91
C THR A 123 17.57 7.94 25.72
N SER A 124 16.53 7.47 25.03
CA SER A 124 15.40 6.83 25.70
C SER A 124 15.75 5.45 26.28
N GLU A 125 14.90 4.92 27.14
CA GLU A 125 14.99 3.52 27.55
C GLU A 125 14.87 2.56 26.35
N LYS A 126 15.45 1.36 26.51
CA LYS A 126 15.36 0.28 25.54
C LYS A 126 13.97 -0.34 25.59
N ILE A 127 13.26 -0.32 24.47
CA ILE A 127 11.94 -0.93 24.34
C ILE A 127 12.03 -2.14 23.40
N PRO A 128 11.49 -3.32 23.79
CA PRO A 128 11.47 -4.48 22.91
C PRO A 128 10.60 -4.22 21.65
N VAL A 129 11.05 -4.69 20.50
CA VAL A 129 10.29 -4.64 19.23
C VAL A 129 9.58 -5.97 19.05
N THR A 130 8.27 -5.99 19.21
CA THR A 130 7.44 -7.19 19.17
C THR A 130 6.71 -7.36 17.84
N SER A 131 6.65 -6.31 17.03
CA SER A 131 6.03 -6.26 15.69
C SER A 131 6.75 -5.26 14.80
N GLY A 132 6.41 -5.27 13.54
CA GLY A 132 6.91 -4.35 12.53
C GLY A 132 8.17 -4.85 11.82
N VAL A 133 8.29 -4.38 10.58
CA VAL A 133 9.49 -4.57 9.78
C VAL A 133 10.32 -3.28 9.84
N PRO A 134 11.64 -3.37 10.05
CA PRO A 134 12.45 -2.18 10.25
C PRO A 134 12.46 -1.30 9.00
N GLN A 135 11.99 -0.07 9.14
CA GLN A 135 12.07 0.94 8.08
C GLN A 135 13.54 1.29 7.79
N GLY A 136 13.88 1.61 6.53
CA GLY A 136 15.25 1.94 6.13
C GLY A 136 16.20 0.75 6.03
N THR A 137 15.70 -0.48 6.12
CA THR A 137 16.44 -1.72 5.83
C THR A 137 16.13 -2.22 4.42
N ALA A 138 17.03 -2.97 3.81
CA ALA A 138 16.81 -3.54 2.48
C ALA A 138 15.73 -4.64 2.47
N LEU A 139 15.57 -5.33 3.59
CA LEU A 139 14.58 -6.42 3.74
C LEU A 139 13.19 -5.92 4.10
N GLY A 140 13.06 -4.79 4.80
CA GLY A 140 11.77 -4.27 5.25
C GLY A 140 10.69 -4.22 4.17
N PRO A 141 10.95 -3.59 3.01
CA PRO A 141 10.00 -3.54 1.90
C PRO A 141 9.58 -4.92 1.40
N ILE A 142 10.51 -5.86 1.26
CA ILE A 142 10.22 -7.22 0.75
C ILE A 142 9.39 -8.01 1.75
N LEU A 143 9.70 -7.89 3.04
CA LEU A 143 8.90 -8.51 4.10
C LEU A 143 7.47 -8.00 4.09
N PHE A 144 7.30 -6.70 3.87
CA PHE A 144 5.97 -6.08 3.73
C PHE A 144 5.24 -6.59 2.48
N LEU A 145 5.90 -6.60 1.29
CA LEU A 145 5.30 -7.13 0.07
C LEU A 145 4.82 -8.58 0.23
N ILE A 146 5.64 -9.45 0.79
CA ILE A 146 5.28 -10.85 1.08
C ILE A 146 4.08 -10.89 2.02
N TYR A 147 4.03 -9.97 2.99
CA TYR A 147 2.97 -9.96 3.99
C TYR A 147 1.62 -9.62 3.40
N ILE A 148 1.52 -8.62 2.53
CA ILE A 148 0.24 -8.20 1.93
C ILE A 148 -0.14 -8.93 0.66
N ASN A 149 0.72 -9.81 0.15
CA ASN A 149 0.60 -10.41 -1.18
C ASN A 149 -0.68 -11.25 -1.38
N ASP A 150 -1.29 -11.75 -0.33
CA ASP A 150 -2.52 -12.53 -0.38
C ASP A 150 -3.80 -11.70 -0.17
N LEU A 151 -3.69 -10.41 0.14
CA LEU A 151 -4.86 -9.52 0.24
C LEU A 151 -5.77 -9.61 -0.99
N PRO A 152 -5.25 -9.59 -2.24
CA PRO A 152 -6.09 -9.72 -3.42
C PRO A 152 -6.85 -11.04 -3.53
N GLN A 153 -6.38 -12.10 -2.88
CA GLN A 153 -7.07 -13.41 -2.90
C GLN A 153 -8.37 -13.40 -2.09
N TYR A 154 -8.49 -12.53 -1.10
CA TYR A 154 -9.73 -12.31 -0.35
C TYR A 154 -10.74 -11.54 -1.19
N ILE A 155 -10.26 -10.64 -2.04
CA ILE A 155 -11.07 -9.73 -2.84
C ILE A 155 -11.31 -10.35 -4.22
N LYS A 156 -12.16 -11.39 -4.27
CA LYS A 156 -12.43 -12.13 -5.50
C LYS A 156 -13.18 -11.28 -6.53
N ASN A 157 -12.73 -11.32 -7.78
CA ASN A 157 -13.35 -10.61 -8.93
C ASN A 157 -13.37 -9.08 -8.81
N SER A 158 -12.48 -8.48 -8.03
CA SER A 158 -12.33 -7.03 -7.95
C SER A 158 -11.15 -6.53 -8.76
N GLN A 159 -11.21 -5.25 -9.03
CA GLN A 159 -10.06 -4.50 -9.52
C GLN A 159 -9.37 -3.88 -8.30
N ILE A 160 -8.33 -4.56 -7.83
CA ILE A 160 -7.44 -4.06 -6.77
C ILE A 160 -6.09 -3.73 -7.38
N SER A 161 -5.52 -2.63 -6.92
CA SER A 161 -4.21 -2.16 -7.34
C SER A 161 -3.41 -1.81 -6.10
N LEU A 162 -2.17 -2.29 -6.02
CA LEU A 162 -1.31 -2.15 -4.86
C LEU A 162 -0.01 -1.44 -5.25
N PHE A 163 0.40 -0.49 -4.45
CA PHE A 163 1.73 0.09 -4.50
C PHE A 163 2.32 0.12 -3.08
N ALA A 164 3.00 -0.93 -2.71
CA ALA A 164 3.40 -1.22 -1.33
C ALA A 164 2.18 -1.20 -0.39
N ASP A 165 2.12 -0.25 0.52
CA ASP A 165 1.04 -0.02 1.48
C ASP A 165 -0.17 0.72 0.87
N ASP A 166 0.04 1.51 -0.17
CA ASP A 166 -1.04 2.19 -0.87
C ASP A 166 -1.91 1.19 -1.63
N SER A 167 -3.17 1.09 -1.25
CA SER A 167 -4.12 0.13 -1.81
C SER A 167 -5.35 0.84 -2.35
N ILE A 168 -5.73 0.52 -3.58
CA ILE A 168 -6.97 1.01 -4.19
C ILE A 168 -7.80 -0.18 -4.66
N ILE A 169 -9.05 -0.21 -4.24
CA ILE A 169 -10.07 -1.08 -4.82
C ILE A 169 -11.02 -0.21 -5.62
N TYR A 170 -11.35 -0.58 -6.83
CA TYR A 170 -12.23 0.19 -7.68
C TYR A 170 -13.18 -0.69 -8.47
N ARG A 171 -14.32 -0.09 -8.85
CA ARG A 171 -15.32 -0.77 -9.65
C ARG A 171 -16.08 0.23 -10.54
N PRO A 172 -16.34 -0.10 -11.83
CA PRO A 172 -17.34 0.58 -12.64
C PRO A 172 -18.74 0.36 -12.05
N ILE A 173 -19.52 1.43 -11.92
CA ILE A 173 -20.86 1.43 -11.30
C ILE A 173 -21.92 1.67 -12.37
N HIS A 174 -22.61 0.61 -12.74
CA HIS A 174 -23.77 0.65 -13.64
C HIS A 174 -25.06 0.60 -12.85
N THR A 175 -25.09 -0.18 -11.77
CA THR A 175 -26.28 -0.48 -10.96
C THR A 175 -25.94 -0.41 -9.47
N LEU A 176 -26.97 -0.40 -8.63
CA LEU A 176 -26.81 -0.53 -7.17
C LEU A 176 -26.10 -1.84 -6.79
N THR A 177 -26.29 -2.91 -7.55
CA THR A 177 -25.61 -4.19 -7.31
C THR A 177 -24.07 -4.04 -7.39
N ASP A 178 -23.56 -3.15 -8.25
CA ASP A 178 -22.13 -2.89 -8.34
C ASP A 178 -21.60 -2.19 -7.08
N CYS A 179 -22.40 -1.29 -6.51
CA CYS A 179 -22.05 -0.67 -5.23
C CYS A 179 -22.01 -1.70 -4.09
N LEU A 180 -22.98 -2.59 -4.03
CA LEU A 180 -23.02 -3.67 -3.04
C LEU A 180 -21.81 -4.60 -3.18
N LYS A 181 -21.46 -4.98 -4.40
CA LYS A 181 -20.24 -5.77 -4.65
C LYS A 181 -18.97 -5.03 -4.23
N LEU A 182 -18.88 -3.73 -4.44
CA LEU A 182 -17.74 -2.96 -3.96
C LEU A 182 -17.68 -2.93 -2.43
N GLN A 183 -18.83 -2.87 -1.74
CA GLN A 183 -18.91 -3.00 -0.29
C GLN A 183 -18.48 -4.40 0.18
N GLU A 184 -18.90 -5.48 -0.51
CA GLU A 184 -18.46 -6.85 -0.20
C GLU A 184 -16.94 -6.99 -0.27
N TYR A 185 -16.27 -6.29 -1.18
CA TYR A 185 -14.81 -6.28 -1.28
C TYR A 185 -14.15 -5.63 -0.06
N PHE A 186 -14.77 -4.62 0.51
CA PHE A 186 -14.30 -4.05 1.78
C PHE A 186 -14.42 -5.04 2.92
N GLU A 187 -15.56 -5.71 3.01
CA GLU A 187 -15.79 -6.70 4.04
C GLU A 187 -14.76 -7.84 3.94
N ALA A 188 -14.42 -8.23 2.71
CA ALA A 188 -13.37 -9.21 2.48
C ALA A 188 -11.97 -8.68 2.89
N ALA A 189 -11.68 -7.39 2.65
CA ALA A 189 -10.45 -6.77 3.12
C ALA A 189 -10.40 -6.66 4.66
N ILE A 190 -11.52 -6.36 5.31
CA ILE A 190 -11.66 -6.40 6.78
C ILE A 190 -11.43 -7.80 7.32
N GLN A 191 -11.93 -8.83 6.64
CA GLN A 191 -11.65 -10.21 7.04
C GLN A 191 -10.16 -10.52 6.98
N TRP A 192 -9.47 -10.05 5.92
CA TRP A 192 -8.02 -10.18 5.81
C TRP A 192 -7.29 -9.46 6.97
N GLU A 193 -7.73 -8.26 7.37
CA GLU A 193 -7.17 -7.56 8.54
C GLU A 193 -7.22 -8.44 9.79
N GLN A 194 -8.38 -9.03 10.06
CA GLN A 194 -8.60 -9.87 11.24
C GLN A 194 -7.71 -11.11 11.21
N ASP A 195 -7.65 -11.78 10.05
CA ASP A 195 -6.86 -12.99 9.87
C ASP A 195 -5.35 -12.72 9.98
N TRP A 196 -4.92 -11.53 9.55
CA TRP A 196 -3.50 -11.18 9.47
C TRP A 196 -3.04 -10.16 10.52
N LEU A 197 -3.92 -9.68 11.40
CA LEU A 197 -3.61 -8.70 12.46
C LEU A 197 -2.96 -7.41 11.92
N MET A 198 -3.39 -6.97 10.76
CA MET A 198 -3.18 -5.63 10.26
C MET A 198 -4.42 -4.78 10.54
N ALA A 199 -4.37 -3.49 10.29
CA ALA A 199 -5.54 -2.65 10.43
C ALA A 199 -5.50 -1.52 9.40
N PHE A 200 -6.61 -1.29 8.70
CA PHE A 200 -6.80 -0.05 7.94
C PHE A 200 -7.09 1.10 8.91
N HIS A 201 -6.78 2.31 8.47
CA HIS A 201 -7.10 3.52 9.23
C HIS A 201 -8.42 4.11 8.70
N PRO A 202 -9.56 3.92 9.40
CA PRO A 202 -10.86 4.29 8.86
C PRO A 202 -10.98 5.77 8.44
N ASP A 203 -10.36 6.68 9.22
CA ASP A 203 -10.38 8.12 8.95
C ASP A 203 -9.51 8.52 7.74
N GLU A 204 -8.61 7.67 7.30
CA GLU A 204 -7.74 7.88 6.14
C GLU A 204 -8.22 7.11 4.90
N CYS A 205 -9.23 6.25 5.07
CA CYS A 205 -9.89 5.59 3.95
C CYS A 205 -10.97 6.49 3.35
N ASN A 206 -10.94 6.70 2.05
CA ASN A 206 -11.82 7.62 1.35
C ASN A 206 -12.38 7.02 0.05
N ILE A 207 -13.53 7.54 -0.37
CA ILE A 207 -14.14 7.23 -1.67
C ILE A 207 -13.90 8.39 -2.62
N LEU A 208 -13.25 8.12 -3.75
CA LEU A 208 -13.23 9.04 -4.88
C LEU A 208 -14.22 8.54 -5.93
N ARG A 209 -15.22 9.35 -6.25
CA ARG A 209 -16.20 9.04 -7.28
C ARG A 209 -15.88 9.79 -8.55
N VAL A 210 -15.47 9.06 -9.58
CA VAL A 210 -15.16 9.62 -10.91
C VAL A 210 -16.37 9.40 -11.83
N THR A 211 -16.95 10.50 -12.33
CA THR A 211 -18.12 10.42 -13.21
C THR A 211 -18.33 11.72 -13.99
N SER A 212 -18.90 11.62 -15.18
CA SER A 212 -19.46 12.73 -15.95
C SER A 212 -20.98 12.87 -15.82
N LYS A 213 -21.64 11.92 -15.12
CA LYS A 213 -23.09 11.91 -14.97
C LYS A 213 -23.57 13.14 -14.19
N LYS A 214 -24.62 13.83 -14.69
CA LYS A 214 -25.28 14.93 -13.97
C LYS A 214 -25.94 14.49 -12.67
N LYS A 215 -26.37 13.23 -12.60
CA LYS A 215 -26.96 12.60 -11.42
C LYS A 215 -26.21 11.31 -11.15
N PRO A 216 -25.08 11.36 -10.42
CA PRO A 216 -24.33 10.16 -10.07
C PRO A 216 -25.14 9.27 -9.12
N GLY A 217 -24.92 7.97 -9.19
CA GLY A 217 -25.43 7.05 -8.19
C GLY A 217 -24.77 7.32 -6.84
N HIS A 218 -25.55 7.48 -5.79
CA HIS A 218 -25.05 7.66 -4.43
C HIS A 218 -25.18 6.36 -3.66
N PHE A 219 -24.07 5.88 -3.09
CA PHE A 219 -24.03 4.79 -2.14
C PHE A 219 -23.08 5.17 -1.02
N TYR A 220 -23.41 4.78 0.20
CA TYR A 220 -22.61 5.03 1.40
C TYR A 220 -21.85 3.77 1.75
N TYR A 221 -20.55 3.81 1.51
CA TYR A 221 -19.64 2.71 1.87
C TYR A 221 -19.23 2.85 3.32
N ASN A 222 -18.93 1.73 3.97
CA ASN A 222 -18.47 1.71 5.34
C ASN A 222 -17.33 0.72 5.57
N ILE A 223 -16.51 0.99 6.59
CA ILE A 223 -15.47 0.11 7.10
C ILE A 223 -15.59 0.07 8.63
N HIS A 224 -15.66 -1.11 9.24
CA HIS A 224 -15.88 -1.28 10.68
C HIS A 224 -17.10 -0.50 11.23
N GLY A 225 -18.14 -0.37 10.42
CA GLY A 225 -19.33 0.44 10.78
C GLY A 225 -19.12 1.96 10.67
N HIS A 226 -17.88 2.39 10.30
CA HIS A 226 -17.58 3.79 10.06
C HIS A 226 -17.88 4.15 8.60
N MET A 227 -18.71 5.16 8.38
CA MET A 227 -19.09 5.62 7.03
C MET A 227 -17.92 6.33 6.38
N LEU A 228 -17.53 5.88 5.18
CA LEU A 228 -16.43 6.47 4.44
C LEU A 228 -16.81 7.79 3.79
N GLN A 229 -15.93 8.77 3.88
CA GLN A 229 -16.14 10.07 3.27
C GLN A 229 -15.95 10.00 1.76
N THR A 230 -16.93 10.51 1.01
CA THR A 230 -16.75 10.75 -0.43
C THR A 230 -16.04 12.09 -0.62
N VAL A 231 -14.87 12.05 -1.27
CA VAL A 231 -14.04 13.22 -1.49
C VAL A 231 -13.99 13.63 -2.97
N HIS A 232 -13.72 14.92 -3.24
CA HIS A 232 -13.56 15.44 -4.60
C HIS A 232 -12.12 15.30 -5.13
N SER A 233 -11.18 15.08 -4.24
CA SER A 233 -9.78 14.90 -4.60
C SER A 233 -9.08 14.00 -3.61
N VAL A 234 -8.13 13.23 -4.10
CA VAL A 234 -7.27 12.37 -3.26
C VAL A 234 -5.83 12.50 -3.73
N LYS A 235 -4.90 12.49 -2.78
CA LYS A 235 -3.47 12.36 -3.09
C LYS A 235 -3.14 10.87 -3.16
N TYR A 236 -2.58 10.45 -4.30
CA TYR A 236 -2.16 9.07 -4.50
C TYR A 236 -0.83 9.04 -5.24
N LEU A 237 0.16 8.36 -4.71
CA LEU A 237 1.51 8.23 -5.27
C LEU A 237 2.12 9.56 -5.76
N GLY A 238 1.99 10.61 -4.94
CA GLY A 238 2.55 11.93 -5.23
C GLY A 238 1.71 12.84 -6.11
N ILE A 239 0.67 12.33 -6.78
CA ILE A 239 -0.24 13.14 -7.59
C ILE A 239 -1.58 13.39 -6.88
N THR A 240 -2.30 14.43 -7.30
CA THR A 240 -3.67 14.71 -6.86
C THR A 240 -4.65 14.30 -7.94
N ILE A 241 -5.46 13.28 -7.68
CA ILE A 241 -6.52 12.84 -8.57
C ILE A 241 -7.81 13.53 -8.18
N LEU A 242 -8.47 14.15 -9.16
CA LEU A 242 -9.76 14.83 -8.98
C LEU A 242 -10.89 13.94 -9.49
N SER A 243 -12.08 14.07 -8.89
CA SER A 243 -13.30 13.36 -9.32
C SER A 243 -13.74 13.69 -10.76
N ASP A 244 -13.31 14.82 -11.30
CA ASP A 244 -13.55 15.23 -12.68
C ASP A 244 -12.35 14.95 -13.61
N LEU A 245 -11.26 14.37 -13.09
CA LEU A 245 -9.99 14.09 -13.78
C LEU A 245 -9.33 15.32 -14.43
N LYS A 246 -9.62 16.53 -13.96
CA LYS A 246 -8.95 17.73 -14.42
C LYS A 246 -7.63 17.95 -13.72
N TRP A 247 -6.62 18.42 -14.46
CA TRP A 247 -5.24 18.58 -13.97
C TRP A 247 -4.92 19.97 -13.42
N ASN A 248 -5.87 20.89 -13.44
CA ASN A 248 -5.65 22.30 -13.07
C ASN A 248 -5.24 22.54 -11.61
N LYS A 249 -5.37 21.58 -10.72
CA LYS A 249 -4.89 21.66 -9.32
C LYS A 249 -3.50 21.05 -9.09
N HIS A 250 -2.94 20.38 -10.08
CA HIS A 250 -1.63 19.73 -9.94
C HIS A 250 -0.47 20.72 -9.95
N HIS A 251 -0.61 21.85 -10.67
CA HIS A 251 0.44 22.87 -10.82
C HIS A 251 0.72 23.73 -9.56
N LEU A 252 -0.07 23.64 -8.50
CA LEU A 252 0.03 24.58 -7.39
C LEU A 252 0.90 24.12 -6.21
N LYS A 253 1.51 22.93 -6.24
CA LYS A 253 2.30 22.39 -5.10
C LYS A 253 3.57 21.60 -5.48
N GLN A 254 4.16 21.82 -6.65
CA GLN A 254 5.48 21.27 -6.94
C GLN A 254 6.57 22.13 -6.30
N THR A 255 6.91 21.84 -5.06
CA THR A 255 8.17 22.28 -4.41
C THR A 255 9.06 21.11 -4.03
N ASP A 256 8.87 19.93 -4.63
CA ASP A 256 9.73 18.78 -4.37
C ASP A 256 10.65 18.55 -5.58
N PRO A 257 11.99 18.73 -5.45
CA PRO A 257 12.91 18.75 -6.59
C PRO A 257 13.18 17.39 -7.25
N TYR A 258 12.52 16.31 -6.81
CA TYR A 258 12.79 14.94 -7.29
C TYR A 258 11.71 14.36 -8.20
N HIS A 259 10.62 15.06 -8.54
CA HIS A 259 9.55 14.55 -9.39
C HIS A 259 9.09 15.59 -10.40
N SER A 260 9.73 15.63 -11.56
CA SER A 260 9.23 16.40 -12.72
C SER A 260 8.37 15.52 -13.63
N PHE A 261 7.06 15.51 -13.41
CA PHE A 261 6.08 14.87 -14.29
C PHE A 261 5.90 15.60 -15.64
N ASP A 262 6.40 16.83 -15.75
CA ASP A 262 6.21 17.69 -16.92
C ASP A 262 6.97 17.22 -18.19
N GLU A 263 7.90 16.26 -18.08
CA GLU A 263 8.64 15.74 -19.24
C GLU A 263 7.94 14.57 -19.91
N ILE A 264 6.95 13.94 -19.27
CA ILE A 264 6.28 12.73 -19.78
C ILE A 264 5.05 13.09 -20.66
N LEU A 265 4.49 14.28 -20.47
CA LEU A 265 3.27 14.72 -21.18
C LEU A 265 3.54 15.72 -22.31
N LYS A 266 4.81 15.93 -22.69
CA LYS A 266 5.23 16.67 -23.91
C LYS A 266 5.71 15.70 -24.97
#